data_425bf394456bceb113f1dfc74ff25635
#
_entry.id   425bf394456bceb113f1dfc74ff25635
#
_cell.length_a   1.000
_cell.length_b   1.000
_cell.length_c   1.000
_cell.angle_alpha   90.00
_cell.angle_beta   90.00
_cell.angle_gamma   90.00
#
_symmetry.space_group_name_H-M   'P 1'
#
loop_
_entity.id
_entity.type
_entity.pdbx_description
1 polymer ?
#
loop_
_entity_poly.entity_id
_entity_poly.type
_entity_poly.pdbx_seq_one_letter_code
_entity_poly.pdbx_strand_id
1 'polypeptide(L)'
;MNYKDTLLMPKTDFPMRGGLPNKEPQIQEKWDAEDQYQKALEKNKGNQSYILHDGPPYANGSLHMGHALNKIIKDFIVRYKTMQGFYAPYVPGWDTHGLPIEQALTKKGVDRKKMSIAEFREKCKEFALKQVDIQKKDFKRLGVRGDFNNPYITLTPEYEAAQIRLFGEMADKGLIYKGKKPVYWSPSSESSLAEAEIEYHDKRSASIYVAFDVKDDKGVVDSDAKFIIWTTTPWTIPSNVAITVHPELKYGQYNVNGQKYIIAQALSETVAEALEWDKESIQLEKEFTGKELEYVEAQHPFLDRVSLVINGDHVTTDAGTGCVHTAPGHLSLIHISEPTRPY
;
A
#
# COMPACT_ATOMS: atom_id res chain seq x y z
N MET A 1 -72.75 14.83 14.35
CA MET A 1 -71.63 15.21 15.25
C MET A 1 -70.36 14.81 14.57
N ASN A 2 -69.43 15.74 14.33
CA ASN A 2 -68.15 15.41 13.73
C ASN A 2 -67.16 15.09 14.86
N TYR A 3 -66.87 13.80 15.09
CA TYR A 3 -66.02 13.37 16.17
C TYR A 3 -64.56 13.86 16.03
N LYS A 4 -64.16 14.42 14.88
CA LYS A 4 -62.83 15.04 14.73
C LYS A 4 -62.59 16.18 15.71
N ASP A 5 -63.63 16.90 16.09
CA ASP A 5 -63.51 18.06 17.00
C ASP A 5 -63.44 17.66 18.48
N THR A 6 -63.62 16.37 18.78
CA THR A 6 -63.49 15.80 20.14
C THR A 6 -62.15 15.17 20.38
N LEU A 7 -61.27 15.07 19.37
CA LEU A 7 -59.96 14.49 19.50
C LEU A 7 -58.97 15.49 20.11
N LEU A 8 -58.43 15.17 21.25
CA LEU A 8 -57.35 15.93 21.90
C LEU A 8 -56.00 15.58 21.24
N MET A 9 -55.85 15.99 20.00
CA MET A 9 -54.57 15.81 19.31
C MET A 9 -53.53 16.79 19.87
N PRO A 10 -52.26 16.31 20.13
CA PRO A 10 -51.20 17.21 20.53
C PRO A 10 -50.96 18.22 19.41
N LYS A 11 -50.98 19.51 19.74
CA LYS A 11 -50.64 20.61 18.83
C LYS A 11 -49.19 21.00 19.09
N THR A 12 -48.43 21.13 18.03
CA THR A 12 -47.06 21.59 18.09
C THR A 12 -46.74 22.47 16.89
N ASP A 13 -45.98 23.53 17.11
CA ASP A 13 -45.44 24.38 16.06
C ASP A 13 -44.16 23.75 15.44
N PHE A 14 -43.74 22.58 15.95
CA PHE A 14 -42.60 21.87 15.40
C PHE A 14 -42.93 21.37 13.98
N PRO A 15 -42.13 21.70 12.97
CA PRO A 15 -42.44 21.36 11.60
C PRO A 15 -42.44 19.85 11.38
N MET A 16 -43.33 19.37 10.55
CA MET A 16 -43.40 17.96 10.13
C MET A 16 -42.10 17.51 9.51
N ARG A 17 -41.76 16.22 9.68
CA ARG A 17 -40.48 15.59 9.27
C ARG A 17 -40.11 15.73 7.79
N GLY A 18 -41.03 16.01 6.90
CA GLY A 18 -40.75 16.02 5.46
C GLY A 18 -39.91 17.21 4.98
N GLY A 19 -39.29 17.08 3.80
CA GLY A 19 -38.65 18.17 3.08
C GLY A 19 -37.30 18.63 3.61
N LEU A 20 -36.50 17.74 4.29
CA LEU A 20 -35.15 18.06 4.79
C LEU A 20 -34.23 18.66 3.72
N PRO A 21 -34.20 18.17 2.47
CA PRO A 21 -33.36 18.78 1.43
C PRO A 21 -33.62 20.28 1.21
N ASN A 22 -34.82 20.74 1.48
CA ASN A 22 -35.19 22.16 1.35
C ASN A 22 -35.04 22.95 2.65
N LYS A 23 -35.20 22.30 3.81
CA LYS A 23 -35.12 22.94 5.13
C LYS A 23 -33.70 23.10 5.62
N GLU A 24 -32.85 22.08 5.41
CA GLU A 24 -31.47 22.10 5.89
C GLU A 24 -30.67 23.29 5.34
N PRO A 25 -30.72 23.64 4.03
CA PRO A 25 -30.02 24.82 3.53
C PRO A 25 -30.43 26.11 4.27
N GLN A 26 -31.73 26.31 4.53
CA GLN A 26 -32.22 27.49 5.26
C GLN A 26 -31.70 27.54 6.70
N ILE A 27 -31.58 26.38 7.35
CA ILE A 27 -30.99 26.28 8.70
C ILE A 27 -29.48 26.60 8.66
N GLN A 28 -28.79 26.10 7.63
CA GLN A 28 -27.35 26.35 7.45
C GLN A 28 -27.08 27.83 7.15
N GLU A 29 -27.87 28.46 6.29
CA GLU A 29 -27.79 29.89 6.02
C GLU A 29 -28.00 30.73 7.30
N LYS A 30 -28.95 30.35 8.15
CA LYS A 30 -29.13 30.98 9.44
C LYS A 30 -27.95 30.81 10.35
N TRP A 31 -27.35 29.61 10.42
CA TRP A 31 -26.17 29.35 11.23
C TRP A 31 -24.95 30.16 10.75
N ASP A 32 -24.75 30.28 9.43
CA ASP A 32 -23.70 31.08 8.84
C ASP A 32 -23.95 32.59 9.11
N ALA A 33 -25.16 33.09 8.93
CA ALA A 33 -25.52 34.49 9.18
C ALA A 33 -25.36 34.90 10.67
N GLU A 34 -25.63 33.98 11.58
CA GLU A 34 -25.51 34.20 13.02
C GLU A 34 -24.11 33.87 13.57
N ASP A 35 -23.20 33.38 12.72
CA ASP A 35 -21.86 32.93 13.08
C ASP A 35 -21.84 31.95 14.27
N GLN A 36 -22.70 30.93 14.20
CA GLN A 36 -22.92 29.98 15.29
C GLN A 36 -21.65 29.23 15.71
N TYR A 37 -20.74 28.96 14.79
CA TYR A 37 -19.48 28.28 15.10
C TYR A 37 -18.58 29.16 15.99
N GLN A 38 -18.37 30.42 15.64
CA GLN A 38 -17.54 31.34 16.42
C GLN A 38 -18.17 31.66 17.76
N LYS A 39 -19.48 31.86 17.82
CA LYS A 39 -20.19 32.04 19.10
C LYS A 39 -19.99 30.87 20.05
N ALA A 40 -20.01 29.65 19.54
CA ALA A 40 -19.77 28.45 20.35
C ALA A 40 -18.32 28.38 20.87
N LEU A 41 -17.34 28.76 20.05
CA LEU A 41 -15.94 28.87 20.46
C LEU A 41 -15.73 29.98 21.51
N GLU A 42 -16.24 31.17 21.27
CA GLU A 42 -16.12 32.30 22.21
C GLU A 42 -16.74 31.98 23.57
N LYS A 43 -17.90 31.29 23.59
CA LYS A 43 -18.55 30.84 24.83
C LYS A 43 -17.64 29.95 25.70
N ASN A 44 -16.83 29.12 25.07
CA ASN A 44 -15.96 28.15 25.74
C ASN A 44 -14.49 28.60 25.81
N LYS A 45 -14.21 29.82 25.38
CA LYS A 45 -12.86 30.39 25.37
C LYS A 45 -12.30 30.45 26.82
N GLY A 46 -11.07 29.96 26.96
CA GLY A 46 -10.39 29.86 28.28
C GLY A 46 -10.67 28.55 29.01
N ASN A 47 -11.62 27.76 28.57
CA ASN A 47 -11.83 26.42 29.14
C ASN A 47 -10.78 25.42 28.57
N GLN A 48 -10.79 24.20 29.14
CA GLN A 48 -9.91 23.13 28.63
C GLN A 48 -10.06 22.92 27.13
N SER A 49 -8.96 22.90 26.42
CA SER A 49 -8.94 22.67 24.97
C SER A 49 -9.15 21.21 24.62
N TYR A 50 -9.89 20.97 23.54
CA TYR A 50 -10.00 19.68 22.89
C TYR A 50 -9.76 19.85 21.39
N ILE A 51 -8.59 19.44 20.93
CA ILE A 51 -8.17 19.60 19.53
C ILE A 51 -8.31 18.26 18.81
N LEU A 52 -9.24 18.19 17.86
CA LEU A 52 -9.36 17.06 16.95
C LEU A 52 -8.69 17.43 15.61
N HIS A 53 -7.52 16.82 15.36
CA HIS A 53 -6.82 17.04 14.10
C HIS A 53 -7.57 16.41 12.93
N ASP A 54 -7.71 17.15 11.83
CA ASP A 54 -8.32 16.63 10.62
C ASP A 54 -7.31 15.83 9.80
N GLY A 55 -7.64 14.56 9.47
CA GLY A 55 -6.97 13.84 8.40
C GLY A 55 -7.47 14.39 7.07
N PRO A 56 -6.61 15.08 6.30
CA PRO A 56 -7.04 15.83 5.15
C PRO A 56 -7.41 14.89 3.98
N PRO A 57 -8.56 15.07 3.33
CA PRO A 57 -8.86 14.35 2.10
C PRO A 57 -7.98 14.83 0.95
N TYR A 58 -7.74 13.96 -0.02
CA TYR A 58 -7.14 14.36 -1.29
C TYR A 58 -8.08 15.28 -2.09
N ALA A 59 -7.53 16.35 -2.64
CA ALA A 59 -8.26 17.28 -3.51
C ALA A 59 -8.25 16.78 -4.96
N ASN A 60 -8.77 15.58 -5.21
CA ASN A 60 -8.69 14.89 -6.52
C ASN A 60 -10.02 14.57 -7.18
N GLY A 61 -11.15 14.90 -6.55
CA GLY A 61 -12.49 14.62 -7.08
C GLY A 61 -13.61 14.96 -6.10
N SER A 62 -14.82 14.56 -6.46
CA SER A 62 -16.01 14.74 -5.62
C SER A 62 -15.97 13.88 -4.36
N LEU A 63 -16.75 14.25 -3.35
CA LEU A 63 -16.88 13.46 -2.14
C LEU A 63 -17.54 12.09 -2.43
N HIS A 64 -17.15 11.11 -1.65
CA HIS A 64 -17.78 9.79 -1.59
C HIS A 64 -18.21 9.48 -0.16
N MET A 65 -18.93 8.37 0.04
CA MET A 65 -19.47 7.99 1.34
C MET A 65 -18.42 7.88 2.45
N GLY A 66 -17.18 7.47 2.12
CA GLY A 66 -16.08 7.43 3.08
C GLY A 66 -15.70 8.82 3.60
N HIS A 67 -15.70 9.84 2.75
CA HIS A 67 -15.51 11.23 3.18
C HIS A 67 -16.62 11.70 4.09
N ALA A 68 -17.89 11.43 3.73
CA ALA A 68 -19.05 11.80 4.54
C ALA A 68 -18.97 11.13 5.92
N LEU A 69 -18.73 9.83 5.98
CA LEU A 69 -18.59 9.08 7.25
C LEU A 69 -17.50 9.68 8.13
N ASN A 70 -16.31 9.91 7.57
CA ASN A 70 -15.18 10.46 8.31
C ASN A 70 -15.50 11.84 8.91
N LYS A 71 -16.02 12.76 8.09
CA LYS A 71 -16.29 14.14 8.52
C LYS A 71 -17.48 14.25 9.48
N ILE A 72 -18.54 13.47 9.27
CA ILE A 72 -19.72 13.49 10.13
C ILE A 72 -19.38 12.94 11.52
N ILE A 73 -18.60 11.84 11.62
CA ILE A 73 -18.17 11.31 12.91
C ILE A 73 -17.29 12.33 13.67
N LYS A 74 -16.37 13.00 12.99
CA LYS A 74 -15.56 14.07 13.59
C LYS A 74 -16.44 15.23 14.07
N ASP A 75 -17.41 15.64 13.28
CA ASP A 75 -18.35 16.70 13.64
C ASP A 75 -19.17 16.34 14.89
N PHE A 76 -19.62 15.09 15.02
CA PHE A 76 -20.27 14.62 16.24
C PHE A 76 -19.37 14.77 17.47
N ILE A 77 -18.11 14.38 17.36
CA ILE A 77 -17.14 14.49 18.48
C ILE A 77 -16.92 15.95 18.84
N VAL A 78 -16.65 16.81 17.86
CA VAL A 78 -16.41 18.25 18.08
C VAL A 78 -17.61 18.92 18.71
N ARG A 79 -18.83 18.68 18.20
CA ARG A 79 -20.07 19.21 18.77
C ARG A 79 -20.29 18.71 20.19
N TYR A 80 -20.12 17.43 20.43
CA TYR A 80 -20.28 16.85 21.76
C TYR A 80 -19.31 17.48 22.76
N LYS A 81 -18.05 17.61 22.41
CA LYS A 81 -17.04 18.27 23.25
C LYS A 81 -17.35 19.75 23.49
N THR A 82 -17.79 20.45 22.46
CA THR A 82 -18.25 21.85 22.59
C THR A 82 -19.43 21.97 23.58
N MET A 83 -20.41 21.07 23.50
CA MET A 83 -21.55 21.03 24.44
C MET A 83 -21.14 20.68 25.88
N GLN A 84 -20.08 19.89 26.05
CA GLN A 84 -19.49 19.63 27.36
C GLN A 84 -18.70 20.81 27.96
N GLY A 85 -18.57 21.91 27.21
CA GLY A 85 -17.88 23.11 27.67
C GLY A 85 -16.38 23.16 27.24
N PHE A 86 -15.87 22.22 26.48
CA PHE A 86 -14.51 22.32 25.97
C PHE A 86 -14.37 23.41 24.90
N TYR A 87 -13.22 24.09 24.90
CA TYR A 87 -12.81 24.89 23.76
C TYR A 87 -12.33 23.94 22.65
N ALA A 88 -13.20 23.69 21.65
CA ALA A 88 -12.97 22.67 20.63
C ALA A 88 -12.94 23.25 19.21
N PRO A 89 -11.91 24.00 18.84
CA PRO A 89 -11.72 24.50 17.47
C PRO A 89 -11.46 23.32 16.53
N TYR A 90 -12.03 23.37 15.34
CA TYR A 90 -11.80 22.40 14.27
C TYR A 90 -11.37 23.13 13.00
N VAL A 91 -10.18 22.82 12.53
CA VAL A 91 -9.62 23.35 11.29
C VAL A 91 -9.61 22.26 10.24
N PRO A 92 -10.46 22.34 9.21
CA PRO A 92 -10.44 21.39 8.12
C PRO A 92 -9.18 21.53 7.28
N GLY A 93 -8.71 20.43 6.68
CA GLY A 93 -7.54 20.44 5.83
C GLY A 93 -7.75 19.73 4.52
N TRP A 94 -6.84 19.94 3.56
CA TRP A 94 -6.77 19.25 2.29
C TRP A 94 -5.35 18.84 1.94
N ASP A 95 -5.21 17.58 1.50
CA ASP A 95 -4.00 17.07 0.88
C ASP A 95 -4.06 17.37 -0.64
N THR A 96 -3.12 18.16 -1.08
CA THR A 96 -3.16 18.77 -2.43
C THR A 96 -1.94 18.42 -3.26
N HIS A 97 -1.14 17.42 -2.82
CA HIS A 97 0.07 16.99 -3.50
C HIS A 97 -0.01 15.53 -3.98
N GLY A 98 0.98 15.19 -4.81
CA GLY A 98 1.35 13.83 -5.13
C GLY A 98 0.52 13.15 -6.21
N LEU A 99 0.70 11.86 -6.28
CA LEU A 99 0.20 10.99 -7.34
C LEU A 99 -1.32 11.05 -7.56
N PRO A 100 -2.18 11.17 -6.54
CA PRO A 100 -3.63 11.24 -6.75
C PRO A 100 -4.07 12.45 -7.59
N ILE A 101 -3.40 13.59 -7.46
CA ILE A 101 -3.68 14.80 -8.24
C ILE A 101 -3.15 14.65 -9.68
N GLU A 102 -1.92 14.14 -9.84
CA GLU A 102 -1.30 13.90 -11.15
C GLU A 102 -2.10 12.90 -11.98
N GLN A 103 -2.52 11.80 -11.36
CA GLN A 103 -3.36 10.79 -12.02
C GLN A 103 -4.72 11.34 -12.44
N ALA A 104 -5.35 12.18 -11.60
CA ALA A 104 -6.63 12.79 -11.94
C ALA A 104 -6.52 13.69 -13.18
N LEU A 105 -5.41 14.43 -13.34
CA LEU A 105 -5.12 15.22 -14.54
C LEU A 105 -4.81 14.34 -15.74
N THR A 106 -4.00 13.31 -15.59
CA THR A 106 -3.66 12.38 -16.66
C THR A 106 -4.91 11.68 -17.20
N LYS A 107 -5.83 11.23 -16.32
CA LYS A 107 -7.13 10.67 -16.71
C LYS A 107 -8.01 11.66 -17.48
N LYS A 108 -7.81 12.96 -17.30
CA LYS A 108 -8.46 14.04 -18.06
C LYS A 108 -7.74 14.40 -19.37
N GLY A 109 -6.71 13.64 -19.76
CA GLY A 109 -5.98 13.82 -21.01
C GLY A 109 -4.82 14.82 -20.95
N VAL A 110 -4.41 15.23 -19.75
CA VAL A 110 -3.22 16.07 -19.60
C VAL A 110 -1.97 15.18 -19.68
N ASP A 111 -1.15 15.42 -20.71
CA ASP A 111 0.11 14.68 -20.91
C ASP A 111 1.29 15.50 -20.34
N ARG A 112 1.82 15.05 -19.19
CA ARG A 112 2.95 15.71 -18.53
C ARG A 112 4.23 15.74 -19.37
N LYS A 113 4.37 14.80 -20.33
CA LYS A 113 5.56 14.72 -21.18
C LYS A 113 5.60 15.83 -22.28
N LYS A 114 4.47 16.50 -22.51
CA LYS A 114 4.33 17.59 -23.50
C LYS A 114 4.49 18.98 -22.93
N MET A 115 4.84 19.12 -21.66
CA MET A 115 4.97 20.41 -20.99
C MET A 115 6.17 20.42 -20.03
N SER A 116 6.58 21.57 -19.58
CA SER A 116 7.61 21.72 -18.55
C SER A 116 7.07 21.25 -17.19
N ILE A 117 7.99 20.91 -16.28
CA ILE A 117 7.63 20.53 -14.89
C ILE A 117 6.88 21.67 -14.20
N ALA A 118 7.30 22.91 -14.43
CA ALA A 118 6.65 24.08 -13.82
C ALA A 118 5.22 24.25 -14.29
N GLU A 119 4.97 24.14 -15.60
CA GLU A 119 3.61 24.20 -16.17
C GLU A 119 2.73 23.07 -15.66
N PHE A 120 3.27 21.86 -15.55
CA PHE A 120 2.51 20.73 -15.00
C PHE A 120 2.16 20.95 -13.52
N ARG A 121 3.11 21.42 -12.71
CA ARG A 121 2.86 21.75 -11.30
C ARG A 121 1.78 22.82 -11.14
N GLU A 122 1.79 23.87 -11.97
CA GLU A 122 0.74 24.89 -11.89
C GLU A 122 -0.64 24.33 -12.25
N LYS A 123 -0.73 23.49 -13.28
CA LYS A 123 -1.99 22.77 -13.59
C LYS A 123 -2.47 21.87 -12.45
N CYS A 124 -1.57 21.19 -11.75
CA CYS A 124 -1.89 20.40 -10.56
C CYS A 124 -2.47 21.28 -9.46
N LYS A 125 -1.84 22.42 -9.18
CA LYS A 125 -2.27 23.40 -8.18
C LYS A 125 -3.64 23.97 -8.50
N GLU A 126 -3.86 24.46 -9.73
CA GLU A 126 -5.16 24.98 -10.17
C GLU A 126 -6.27 23.92 -10.02
N PHE A 127 -5.98 22.71 -10.44
CA PHE A 127 -6.91 21.58 -10.31
C PHE A 127 -7.24 21.30 -8.84
N ALA A 128 -6.22 21.15 -7.98
CA ALA A 128 -6.39 20.87 -6.57
C ALA A 128 -7.22 21.94 -5.86
N LEU A 129 -6.90 23.23 -6.05
CA LEU A 129 -7.64 24.33 -5.45
C LEU A 129 -9.11 24.35 -5.89
N LYS A 130 -9.39 24.05 -7.15
CA LYS A 130 -10.78 23.90 -7.63
C LYS A 130 -11.51 22.75 -6.93
N GLN A 131 -10.84 21.62 -6.68
CA GLN A 131 -11.44 20.51 -5.94
C GLN A 131 -11.65 20.85 -4.46
N VAL A 132 -10.73 21.60 -3.83
CA VAL A 132 -10.91 22.15 -2.48
C VAL A 132 -12.21 22.94 -2.37
N ASP A 133 -12.47 23.84 -3.31
CA ASP A 133 -13.68 24.67 -3.30
C ASP A 133 -14.95 23.84 -3.46
N ILE A 134 -14.94 22.82 -4.30
CA ILE A 134 -16.07 21.89 -4.48
C ILE A 134 -16.32 21.12 -3.20
N GLN A 135 -15.29 20.44 -2.67
CA GLN A 135 -15.40 19.63 -1.46
C GLN A 135 -15.78 20.47 -0.23
N LYS A 136 -15.27 21.71 -0.12
CA LYS A 136 -15.66 22.67 0.93
C LYS A 136 -17.18 22.93 0.93
N LYS A 137 -17.76 23.17 -0.24
CA LYS A 137 -19.22 23.35 -0.36
C LYS A 137 -19.99 22.11 0.08
N ASP A 138 -19.51 20.93 -0.34
CA ASP A 138 -20.15 19.67 -0.01
C ASP A 138 -20.05 19.35 1.49
N PHE A 139 -18.89 19.58 2.14
CA PHE A 139 -18.74 19.42 3.59
C PHE A 139 -19.64 20.40 4.37
N LYS A 140 -19.74 21.64 3.94
CA LYS A 140 -20.68 22.60 4.53
C LYS A 140 -22.13 22.12 4.36
N ARG A 141 -22.47 21.57 3.17
CA ARG A 141 -23.80 21.01 2.92
C ARG A 141 -24.12 19.81 3.82
N LEU A 142 -23.13 18.99 4.18
CA LEU A 142 -23.27 17.92 5.18
C LEU A 142 -23.45 18.45 6.61
N GLY A 143 -23.33 19.76 6.83
CA GLY A 143 -23.50 20.41 8.13
C GLY A 143 -22.25 20.34 9.00
N VAL A 144 -21.11 19.97 8.48
CA VAL A 144 -19.85 19.93 9.23
C VAL A 144 -19.47 21.33 9.70
N ARG A 145 -19.19 21.49 11.01
CA ARG A 145 -18.70 22.74 11.61
C ARG A 145 -17.17 22.79 11.63
N GLY A 146 -16.62 23.96 11.36
CA GLY A 146 -15.19 24.19 11.39
C GLY A 146 -14.82 25.54 10.80
N ASP A 147 -13.55 25.92 10.93
CA ASP A 147 -13.02 27.12 10.31
C ASP A 147 -12.70 26.88 8.83
N PHE A 148 -13.74 26.82 8.01
CA PHE A 148 -13.61 26.69 6.57
C PHE A 148 -13.07 27.95 5.88
N ASN A 149 -12.92 29.06 6.60
CA ASN A 149 -12.35 30.30 6.05
C ASN A 149 -10.82 30.25 6.10
N ASN A 150 -10.26 29.58 7.11
CA ASN A 150 -8.83 29.43 7.30
C ASN A 150 -8.43 27.94 7.36
N PRO A 151 -8.71 27.16 6.32
CA PRO A 151 -8.32 25.75 6.29
C PRO A 151 -6.81 25.62 6.16
N TYR A 152 -6.23 24.48 6.54
CA TYR A 152 -4.88 24.20 6.12
C TYR A 152 -4.87 23.47 4.76
N ILE A 153 -3.98 23.91 3.88
CA ILE A 153 -3.83 23.37 2.53
C ILE A 153 -2.35 23.05 2.32
N THR A 154 -2.02 21.80 2.05
CA THR A 154 -0.62 21.33 2.06
C THR A 154 0.26 21.98 0.98
N LEU A 155 -0.32 22.49 -0.11
CA LEU A 155 0.42 23.19 -1.18
C LEU A 155 0.74 24.66 -0.89
N THR A 156 0.33 25.20 0.26
CA THR A 156 0.68 26.58 0.58
C THR A 156 2.17 26.70 0.94
N PRO A 157 2.85 27.79 0.54
CA PRO A 157 4.27 27.98 0.83
C PRO A 157 4.61 27.89 2.32
N GLU A 158 3.74 28.39 3.18
CA GLU A 158 3.90 28.35 4.63
C GLU A 158 3.86 26.91 5.17
N TYR A 159 2.98 26.10 4.63
CA TYR A 159 2.86 24.69 5.02
C TYR A 159 4.07 23.89 4.52
N GLU A 160 4.47 24.06 3.27
CA GLU A 160 5.68 23.43 2.71
C GLU A 160 6.93 23.84 3.49
N ALA A 161 7.08 25.10 3.85
CA ALA A 161 8.21 25.58 4.65
C ALA A 161 8.24 24.95 6.05
N ALA A 162 7.08 24.75 6.68
CA ALA A 162 6.98 24.08 7.97
C ALA A 162 7.41 22.61 7.88
N GLN A 163 7.00 21.89 6.82
CA GLN A 163 7.43 20.51 6.58
C GLN A 163 8.95 20.40 6.37
N ILE A 164 9.54 21.28 5.56
CA ILE A 164 10.98 21.30 5.30
C ILE A 164 11.75 21.58 6.60
N ARG A 165 11.28 22.51 7.44
CA ARG A 165 11.89 22.79 8.74
C ARG A 165 11.87 21.58 9.66
N LEU A 166 10.71 20.94 9.77
CA LEU A 166 10.56 19.72 10.58
C LEU A 166 11.48 18.60 10.10
N PHE A 167 11.57 18.41 8.78
CA PHE A 167 12.50 17.44 8.19
C PHE A 167 13.96 17.75 8.58
N GLY A 168 14.37 19.02 8.53
CA GLY A 168 15.70 19.46 8.96
C GLY A 168 15.95 19.17 10.46
N GLU A 169 14.99 19.48 11.32
CA GLU A 169 15.09 19.20 12.76
C GLU A 169 15.21 17.69 13.06
N MET A 170 14.53 16.84 12.29
CA MET A 170 14.64 15.39 12.41
C MET A 170 16.04 14.91 11.96
N ALA A 171 16.57 15.48 10.89
CA ALA A 171 17.92 15.17 10.41
C ALA A 171 19.00 15.58 11.43
N ASP A 172 18.90 16.77 12.01
CA ASP A 172 19.82 17.28 13.05
C ASP A 172 19.82 16.38 14.30
N LYS A 173 18.68 15.77 14.61
CA LYS A 173 18.54 14.79 15.71
C LYS A 173 19.02 13.38 15.34
N GLY A 174 19.52 13.15 14.13
CA GLY A 174 19.96 11.84 13.66
C GLY A 174 18.85 10.83 13.42
N LEU A 175 17.59 11.29 13.31
CA LEU A 175 16.41 10.43 13.08
C LEU A 175 16.23 10.04 11.60
N ILE A 176 16.94 10.72 10.71
CA ILE A 176 16.86 10.52 9.25
C ILE A 176 18.25 10.23 8.73
N TYR A 177 18.36 9.22 7.90
CA TYR A 177 19.60 8.86 7.20
C TYR A 177 19.32 8.42 5.77
N LYS A 178 20.30 8.57 4.88
CA LYS A 178 20.22 8.09 3.51
C LYS A 178 20.54 6.60 3.46
N GLY A 179 19.63 5.80 2.95
CA GLY A 179 19.82 4.35 2.79
C GLY A 179 19.19 3.84 1.51
N LYS A 180 19.44 2.57 1.19
CA LYS A 180 18.78 1.84 0.11
C LYS A 180 17.75 0.90 0.73
N LYS A 181 16.52 0.96 0.25
CA LYS A 181 15.42 0.09 0.65
C LYS A 181 14.62 -0.30 -0.59
N PRO A 182 14.23 -1.57 -0.76
CA PRO A 182 13.28 -1.95 -1.80
C PRO A 182 11.96 -1.20 -1.62
N VAL A 183 11.43 -0.68 -2.71
CA VAL A 183 10.16 0.04 -2.72
C VAL A 183 9.29 -0.46 -3.87
N TYR A 184 7.98 -0.41 -3.69
CA TYR A 184 7.06 -0.64 -4.80
C TYR A 184 7.18 0.47 -5.83
N TRP A 185 7.15 0.11 -7.09
CA TRP A 185 7.31 1.03 -8.21
C TRP A 185 6.21 0.85 -9.25
N SER A 186 5.60 1.95 -9.66
CA SER A 186 4.64 1.97 -10.77
C SER A 186 5.32 2.42 -12.06
N PRO A 187 5.55 1.53 -13.03
CA PRO A 187 6.16 1.91 -14.30
C PRO A 187 5.32 2.89 -15.11
N SER A 188 4.00 2.81 -15.01
CA SER A 188 3.08 3.70 -15.73
C SER A 188 3.05 5.12 -15.16
N SER A 189 3.23 5.26 -13.85
CA SER A 189 3.29 6.55 -13.16
C SER A 189 4.72 7.06 -13.00
N GLU A 190 5.73 6.21 -13.28
CA GLU A 190 7.16 6.49 -13.08
C GLU A 190 7.44 7.01 -11.65
N SER A 191 6.83 6.34 -10.65
CA SER A 191 6.88 6.74 -9.24
C SER A 191 6.95 5.55 -8.31
N SER A 192 7.59 5.74 -7.15
CA SER A 192 7.46 4.83 -6.01
C SER A 192 6.05 4.92 -5.41
N LEU A 193 5.61 3.83 -4.80
CA LEU A 193 4.30 3.72 -4.16
C LEU A 193 4.48 3.44 -2.66
N ALA A 194 3.62 4.05 -1.85
CA ALA A 194 3.47 3.64 -0.46
C ALA A 194 2.67 2.32 -0.39
N GLU A 195 2.86 1.54 0.67
CA GLU A 195 2.17 0.25 0.85
C GLU A 195 0.63 0.40 0.81
N ALA A 196 0.11 1.49 1.37
CA ALA A 196 -1.32 1.79 1.36
C ALA A 196 -1.90 2.13 -0.03
N GLU A 197 -1.06 2.38 -1.03
CA GLU A 197 -1.46 2.68 -2.41
C GLU A 197 -1.47 1.44 -3.31
N ILE A 198 -1.12 0.26 -2.75
CA ILE A 198 -1.01 -0.98 -3.48
C ILE A 198 -2.33 -1.73 -3.40
N GLU A 199 -2.84 -2.12 -4.57
CA GLU A 199 -4.00 -2.98 -4.68
C GLU A 199 -3.59 -4.32 -5.29
N TYR A 200 -3.99 -5.42 -4.64
CA TYR A 200 -3.73 -6.77 -5.11
C TYR A 200 -4.93 -7.29 -5.90
N HIS A 201 -4.67 -7.77 -7.10
CA HIS A 201 -5.67 -8.36 -7.98
C HIS A 201 -5.18 -9.71 -8.50
N ASP A 202 -6.10 -10.65 -8.68
CA ASP A 202 -5.80 -11.92 -9.33
C ASP A 202 -5.33 -11.66 -10.76
N LYS A 203 -4.17 -12.21 -11.10
CA LYS A 203 -3.58 -12.07 -12.42
C LYS A 203 -3.05 -13.40 -12.91
N ARG A 204 -3.41 -13.79 -14.13
CA ARG A 204 -2.80 -14.92 -14.80
C ARG A 204 -1.36 -14.57 -15.20
N SER A 205 -0.40 -15.31 -14.67
CA SER A 205 1.03 -15.17 -14.99
C SER A 205 1.58 -16.51 -15.47
N ALA A 206 2.55 -16.46 -16.40
CA ALA A 206 3.30 -17.64 -16.78
C ALA A 206 4.24 -18.05 -15.64
N SER A 207 4.33 -19.33 -15.35
CA SER A 207 5.35 -19.90 -14.48
C SER A 207 6.25 -20.84 -15.26
N ILE A 208 7.51 -20.92 -14.86
CA ILE A 208 8.50 -21.79 -15.49
C ILE A 208 9.27 -22.58 -14.45
N TYR A 209 9.67 -23.76 -14.86
CA TYR A 209 10.67 -24.58 -14.19
C TYR A 209 11.99 -24.42 -14.92
N VAL A 210 13.09 -24.23 -14.18
CA VAL A 210 14.44 -24.02 -14.77
C VAL A 210 15.42 -24.94 -14.09
N ALA A 211 16.16 -25.70 -14.88
CA ALA A 211 17.22 -26.57 -14.40
C ALA A 211 18.57 -25.82 -14.38
N PHE A 212 19.28 -25.96 -13.28
CA PHE A 212 20.63 -25.45 -13.07
C PHE A 212 21.59 -26.63 -12.93
N ASP A 213 22.51 -26.79 -13.85
CA ASP A 213 23.50 -27.85 -13.82
C ASP A 213 24.40 -27.73 -12.58
N VAL A 214 24.73 -28.83 -11.93
CA VAL A 214 25.76 -28.85 -10.89
C VAL A 214 27.12 -28.53 -11.52
N LYS A 215 27.83 -27.57 -10.92
CA LYS A 215 29.15 -27.14 -11.35
C LYS A 215 30.27 -27.69 -10.44
N ASP A 216 30.03 -27.66 -9.13
CA ASP A 216 30.88 -28.27 -8.10
C ASP A 216 29.96 -28.97 -7.10
N ASP A 217 30.05 -30.29 -7.07
CA ASP A 217 29.16 -31.17 -6.30
C ASP A 217 29.55 -31.27 -4.81
N LYS A 218 30.73 -30.75 -4.44
CA LYS A 218 31.34 -30.83 -3.09
C LYS A 218 31.36 -32.26 -2.52
N GLY A 219 31.24 -33.28 -3.38
CA GLY A 219 31.19 -34.69 -3.00
C GLY A 219 29.84 -35.11 -2.37
N VAL A 220 28.81 -34.26 -2.47
CA VAL A 220 27.46 -34.50 -1.89
C VAL A 220 26.51 -35.06 -2.93
N VAL A 221 26.31 -34.35 -4.02
CA VAL A 221 25.43 -34.73 -5.12
C VAL A 221 26.20 -35.35 -6.28
N ASP A 222 25.54 -35.85 -7.29
CA ASP A 222 26.22 -36.28 -8.51
C ASP A 222 26.57 -35.07 -9.39
N SER A 223 27.73 -35.11 -10.01
CA SER A 223 28.22 -34.00 -10.86
C SER A 223 27.38 -33.74 -12.12
N ASP A 224 26.56 -34.72 -12.53
CA ASP A 224 25.62 -34.64 -13.66
C ASP A 224 24.19 -34.32 -13.21
N ALA A 225 23.99 -34.03 -11.93
CA ALA A 225 22.66 -33.63 -11.40
C ALA A 225 22.35 -32.14 -11.69
N LYS A 226 21.06 -31.83 -11.59
CA LYS A 226 20.53 -30.47 -11.83
C LYS A 226 19.58 -30.08 -10.71
N PHE A 227 19.71 -28.88 -10.18
CA PHE A 227 18.68 -28.30 -9.33
C PHE A 227 17.55 -27.75 -10.19
N ILE A 228 16.29 -28.04 -9.84
CA ILE A 228 15.14 -27.44 -10.51
C ILE A 228 14.58 -26.37 -9.60
N ILE A 229 14.51 -25.14 -10.11
CA ILE A 229 13.76 -24.03 -9.48
C ILE A 229 12.44 -23.82 -10.20
N TRP A 230 11.48 -23.20 -9.51
CA TRP A 230 10.23 -22.72 -10.09
C TRP A 230 10.08 -21.23 -9.83
N THR A 231 9.59 -20.49 -10.83
CA THR A 231 9.35 -19.06 -10.69
C THR A 231 8.18 -18.58 -11.55
N THR A 232 7.45 -17.60 -11.02
CA THR A 232 6.43 -16.81 -11.75
C THR A 232 7.00 -15.51 -12.32
N THR A 233 8.29 -15.22 -12.09
CA THR A 233 8.96 -13.99 -12.50
C THR A 233 10.23 -14.31 -13.31
N PRO A 234 10.10 -14.90 -14.52
CA PRO A 234 11.25 -15.39 -15.29
C PRO A 234 12.27 -14.30 -15.67
N TRP A 235 11.85 -13.03 -15.75
CA TRP A 235 12.73 -11.89 -16.01
C TRP A 235 13.74 -11.59 -14.90
N THR A 236 13.64 -12.25 -13.73
CA THR A 236 14.63 -12.11 -12.64
C THR A 236 15.77 -13.13 -12.73
N ILE A 237 15.64 -14.17 -13.56
CA ILE A 237 16.68 -15.21 -13.74
C ILE A 237 18.05 -14.62 -14.10
N PRO A 238 18.17 -13.60 -15.00
CA PRO A 238 19.48 -12.99 -15.28
C PRO A 238 20.22 -12.46 -14.05
N SER A 239 19.50 -12.13 -12.98
CA SER A 239 20.04 -11.62 -11.72
C SER A 239 20.19 -12.68 -10.64
N ASN A 240 19.97 -13.96 -10.97
CA ASN A 240 20.20 -15.07 -10.04
C ASN A 240 21.65 -15.12 -9.58
N VAL A 241 21.87 -15.33 -8.28
CA VAL A 241 23.19 -15.52 -7.66
C VAL A 241 23.22 -16.71 -6.70
N ALA A 242 22.05 -17.24 -6.34
CA ALA A 242 21.94 -18.37 -5.41
C ALA A 242 20.68 -19.18 -5.65
N ILE A 243 20.69 -20.41 -5.16
CA ILE A 243 19.54 -21.29 -4.98
C ILE A 243 19.39 -21.50 -3.49
N THR A 244 18.26 -21.09 -2.91
CA THR A 244 18.02 -21.27 -1.47
C THR A 244 17.24 -22.54 -1.22
N VAL A 245 17.68 -23.33 -0.26
CA VAL A 245 17.06 -24.57 0.23
C VAL A 245 16.79 -24.45 1.72
N HIS A 246 15.78 -25.13 2.25
CA HIS A 246 15.50 -25.13 3.68
C HIS A 246 16.41 -26.13 4.41
N PRO A 247 17.13 -25.75 5.47
CA PRO A 247 18.12 -26.63 6.09
C PRO A 247 17.57 -27.95 6.62
N GLU A 248 16.34 -27.97 7.11
CA GLU A 248 15.71 -29.12 7.73
C GLU A 248 14.81 -29.97 6.79
N LEU A 249 14.49 -29.45 5.60
CA LEU A 249 13.71 -30.22 4.63
C LEU A 249 14.57 -31.33 4.00
N LYS A 250 13.88 -32.42 3.63
CA LYS A 250 14.47 -33.51 2.86
C LYS A 250 14.41 -33.22 1.37
N TYR A 251 15.52 -33.39 0.71
CA TYR A 251 15.70 -33.30 -0.74
C TYR A 251 16.06 -34.65 -1.30
N GLY A 252 15.61 -34.92 -2.51
CA GLY A 252 15.94 -36.16 -3.24
C GLY A 252 16.62 -35.83 -4.56
N GLN A 253 17.62 -36.65 -4.89
CA GLN A 253 18.16 -36.73 -6.25
C GLN A 253 17.37 -37.83 -6.97
N TYR A 254 16.62 -37.44 -7.97
CA TYR A 254 15.75 -38.32 -8.73
C TYR A 254 16.32 -38.55 -10.12
N ASN A 255 16.47 -39.80 -10.51
CA ASN A 255 16.77 -40.15 -11.90
C ASN A 255 15.44 -40.25 -12.67
N VAL A 256 15.36 -39.49 -13.76
CA VAL A 256 14.21 -39.47 -14.67
C VAL A 256 14.75 -39.66 -16.08
N ASN A 257 14.58 -40.88 -16.63
CA ASN A 257 15.05 -41.23 -17.96
C ASN A 257 16.56 -40.95 -18.20
N GLY A 258 17.40 -41.18 -17.17
CA GLY A 258 18.84 -40.97 -17.24
C GLY A 258 19.31 -39.54 -16.95
N GLN A 259 18.41 -38.61 -16.66
CA GLN A 259 18.73 -37.29 -16.16
C GLN A 259 18.45 -37.20 -14.66
N LYS A 260 19.35 -36.57 -13.91
CA LYS A 260 19.25 -36.47 -12.45
C LYS A 260 18.80 -35.08 -12.02
N TYR A 261 17.78 -35.04 -11.16
CA TYR A 261 17.19 -33.77 -10.69
C TYR A 261 17.12 -33.74 -9.17
N ILE A 262 17.41 -32.57 -8.60
CA ILE A 262 17.37 -32.31 -7.15
C ILE A 262 16.18 -31.40 -6.84
N ILE A 263 15.26 -31.90 -6.01
CA ILE A 263 14.05 -31.20 -5.55
C ILE A 263 13.70 -31.66 -4.13
N ALA A 264 12.88 -30.89 -3.43
CA ALA A 264 12.33 -31.31 -2.14
C ALA A 264 11.45 -32.56 -2.28
N GLN A 265 11.62 -33.56 -1.41
CA GLN A 265 10.87 -34.82 -1.48
C GLN A 265 9.36 -34.60 -1.34
N ALA A 266 8.94 -33.68 -0.47
CA ALA A 266 7.53 -33.37 -0.26
C ALA A 266 6.84 -32.81 -1.51
N LEU A 267 7.58 -32.31 -2.49
CA LEU A 267 7.06 -31.72 -3.73
C LEU A 267 7.29 -32.61 -4.97
N SER A 268 7.89 -33.79 -4.79
CA SER A 268 8.28 -34.65 -5.90
C SER A 268 7.11 -35.08 -6.80
N GLU A 269 5.96 -35.41 -6.23
CA GLU A 269 4.76 -35.80 -6.99
C GLU A 269 4.20 -34.61 -7.78
N THR A 270 4.11 -33.44 -7.14
CA THR A 270 3.60 -32.21 -7.78
C THR A 270 4.50 -31.76 -8.93
N VAL A 271 5.82 -31.84 -8.74
CA VAL A 271 6.81 -31.50 -9.77
C VAL A 271 6.75 -32.51 -10.92
N ALA A 272 6.64 -33.80 -10.61
CA ALA A 272 6.51 -34.85 -11.61
C ALA A 272 5.27 -34.66 -12.48
N GLU A 273 4.14 -34.30 -11.89
CA GLU A 273 2.91 -34.02 -12.61
C GLU A 273 3.05 -32.75 -13.47
N ALA A 274 3.61 -31.69 -12.93
CA ALA A 274 3.77 -30.43 -13.64
C ALA A 274 4.78 -30.50 -14.81
N LEU A 275 5.77 -31.39 -14.74
CA LEU A 275 6.77 -31.62 -15.77
C LEU A 275 6.44 -32.83 -16.67
N GLU A 276 5.26 -33.43 -16.48
CA GLU A 276 4.77 -34.56 -17.25
C GLU A 276 5.76 -35.76 -17.21
N TRP A 277 6.41 -35.97 -16.07
CA TRP A 277 7.31 -37.11 -15.90
C TRP A 277 6.52 -38.41 -15.78
N ASP A 278 6.97 -39.44 -16.47
CA ASP A 278 6.40 -40.78 -16.31
C ASP A 278 6.74 -41.32 -14.90
N LYS A 279 5.69 -41.58 -14.11
CA LYS A 279 5.84 -42.01 -12.73
C LYS A 279 6.63 -43.32 -12.57
N GLU A 280 6.61 -44.18 -13.59
CA GLU A 280 7.36 -45.45 -13.59
C GLU A 280 8.88 -45.20 -13.86
N SER A 281 9.24 -44.06 -14.44
CA SER A 281 10.62 -43.70 -14.75
C SER A 281 11.35 -42.94 -13.65
N ILE A 282 10.66 -42.54 -12.56
CA ILE A 282 11.22 -41.74 -11.49
C ILE A 282 11.84 -42.67 -10.44
N GLN A 283 13.16 -42.55 -10.24
CA GLN A 283 13.89 -43.32 -9.25
C GLN A 283 14.60 -42.40 -8.27
N LEU A 284 14.31 -42.47 -6.99
CA LEU A 284 15.05 -41.79 -5.94
C LEU A 284 16.41 -42.50 -5.76
N GLU A 285 17.51 -41.83 -6.06
CA GLU A 285 18.87 -42.40 -5.95
C GLU A 285 19.59 -41.99 -4.66
N LYS A 286 19.39 -40.73 -4.22
CA LYS A 286 20.03 -40.20 -3.01
C LYS A 286 19.05 -39.28 -2.26
N GLU A 287 19.24 -39.21 -0.94
CA GLU A 287 18.52 -38.32 -0.06
C GLU A 287 19.50 -37.40 0.68
N PHE A 288 19.08 -36.14 0.88
CA PHE A 288 19.86 -35.12 1.58
C PHE A 288 18.94 -34.30 2.50
N THR A 289 19.50 -33.70 3.52
CA THR A 289 18.93 -32.53 4.17
C THR A 289 19.39 -31.27 3.41
N GLY A 290 18.61 -30.18 3.45
CA GLY A 290 19.07 -28.94 2.82
C GLY A 290 20.39 -28.41 3.40
N LYS A 291 20.66 -28.74 4.67
CA LYS A 291 21.95 -28.42 5.30
C LYS A 291 23.14 -29.11 4.64
N GLU A 292 22.99 -30.33 4.18
CA GLU A 292 24.03 -31.07 3.46
C GLU A 292 24.28 -30.50 2.07
N LEU A 293 23.27 -29.87 1.44
CA LEU A 293 23.39 -29.24 0.12
C LEU A 293 24.05 -27.87 0.15
N GLU A 294 24.31 -27.31 1.35
CA GLU A 294 24.90 -25.99 1.47
C GLU A 294 26.30 -25.94 0.83
N TYR A 295 26.57 -24.87 0.09
CA TYR A 295 27.81 -24.62 -0.67
C TYR A 295 28.01 -25.47 -1.93
N VAL A 296 27.10 -26.34 -2.32
CA VAL A 296 27.11 -26.92 -3.67
C VAL A 296 26.98 -25.77 -4.67
N GLU A 297 27.75 -25.82 -5.76
CA GLU A 297 27.72 -24.78 -6.78
C GLU A 297 26.93 -25.26 -8.00
N ALA A 298 25.94 -24.50 -8.41
CA ALA A 298 25.24 -24.71 -9.65
C ALA A 298 25.67 -23.69 -10.71
N GLN A 299 25.58 -24.07 -11.98
CA GLN A 299 25.86 -23.19 -13.09
C GLN A 299 24.59 -22.42 -13.45
N HIS A 300 24.71 -21.10 -13.58
CA HIS A 300 23.61 -20.29 -14.12
C HIS A 300 23.21 -20.78 -15.53
N PRO A 301 21.90 -20.93 -15.87
CA PRO A 301 21.47 -21.66 -17.06
C PRO A 301 21.92 -21.04 -18.38
N PHE A 302 22.28 -19.77 -18.44
CA PHE A 302 22.69 -19.07 -19.68
C PHE A 302 23.75 -17.97 -19.47
N LEU A 303 24.25 -17.78 -18.26
CA LEU A 303 25.35 -16.86 -17.97
C LEU A 303 26.55 -17.63 -17.40
N ASP A 304 27.76 -17.18 -17.69
CA ASP A 304 28.97 -17.72 -17.05
C ASP A 304 29.10 -17.19 -15.63
N ARG A 305 28.27 -17.74 -14.74
CA ARG A 305 28.20 -17.36 -13.33
C ARG A 305 27.76 -18.54 -12.46
N VAL A 306 28.35 -18.64 -11.28
CA VAL A 306 27.95 -19.60 -10.26
C VAL A 306 26.67 -19.13 -9.58
N SER A 307 25.75 -20.07 -9.35
CA SER A 307 24.62 -19.98 -8.47
C SER A 307 24.87 -20.85 -7.24
N LEU A 308 25.21 -20.23 -6.11
CA LEU A 308 25.57 -20.95 -4.89
C LEU A 308 24.32 -21.50 -4.21
N VAL A 309 24.35 -22.74 -3.76
CA VAL A 309 23.30 -23.30 -2.89
C VAL A 309 23.50 -22.79 -1.47
N ILE A 310 22.50 -22.15 -0.91
CA ILE A 310 22.49 -21.56 0.43
C ILE A 310 21.29 -22.02 1.23
N ASN A 311 21.37 -21.93 2.55
CA ASN A 311 20.25 -22.25 3.44
C ASN A 311 19.39 -21.01 3.76
N GLY A 312 18.07 -21.21 3.91
CA GLY A 312 17.14 -20.17 4.31
C GLY A 312 15.81 -20.72 4.82
N ASP A 313 15.37 -20.25 5.98
CA ASP A 313 14.17 -20.73 6.66
C ASP A 313 12.86 -20.31 5.98
N HIS A 314 12.93 -19.40 5.00
CA HIS A 314 11.78 -18.92 4.24
C HIS A 314 11.31 -19.86 3.11
N VAL A 315 12.07 -20.91 2.84
CA VAL A 315 11.69 -21.92 1.84
C VAL A 315 10.58 -22.80 2.40
N THR A 316 9.46 -22.91 1.68
CA THR A 316 8.30 -23.70 2.08
C THR A 316 8.04 -24.85 1.10
N THR A 317 7.13 -25.74 1.46
CA THR A 317 6.67 -26.84 0.61
C THR A 317 5.24 -26.64 0.09
N ASP A 318 4.74 -25.39 0.11
CA ASP A 318 3.38 -25.07 -0.35
C ASP A 318 3.27 -25.06 -1.87
N ALA A 319 4.37 -24.73 -2.57
CA ALA A 319 4.43 -24.70 -4.02
C ALA A 319 5.88 -24.78 -4.54
N GLY A 320 6.04 -25.01 -5.83
CA GLY A 320 7.34 -25.01 -6.49
C GLY A 320 8.11 -26.30 -6.37
N THR A 321 9.40 -26.23 -6.08
CA THR A 321 10.35 -27.38 -6.05
C THR A 321 11.07 -27.56 -4.72
N GLY A 322 10.89 -26.61 -3.78
CA GLY A 322 11.71 -26.52 -2.57
C GLY A 322 13.12 -25.94 -2.81
N CYS A 323 13.46 -25.62 -4.05
CA CYS A 323 14.70 -24.92 -4.43
C CYS A 323 14.29 -23.52 -4.92
N VAL A 324 14.62 -22.49 -4.16
CA VAL A 324 14.17 -21.11 -4.42
C VAL A 324 15.24 -20.32 -5.15
N HIS A 325 14.90 -19.84 -6.33
CA HIS A 325 15.70 -18.87 -7.06
C HIS A 325 15.90 -17.57 -6.27
N THR A 326 17.15 -17.18 -6.06
CA THR A 326 17.49 -16.01 -5.26
C THR A 326 18.22 -14.97 -6.09
N ALA A 327 17.63 -13.78 -6.19
CA ALA A 327 18.14 -12.62 -6.90
C ALA A 327 18.01 -11.37 -6.01
N PRO A 328 19.01 -11.07 -5.16
CA PRO A 328 18.87 -10.06 -4.08
C PRO A 328 18.52 -8.66 -4.55
N GLY A 329 18.92 -8.26 -5.73
CA GLY A 329 18.61 -6.95 -6.29
C GLY A 329 17.20 -6.83 -6.90
N HIS A 330 16.43 -7.94 -7.02
CA HIS A 330 15.14 -8.00 -7.73
C HIS A 330 14.05 -8.70 -6.94
N LEU A 331 14.41 -9.50 -5.94
CA LEU A 331 13.50 -10.23 -5.07
C LEU A 331 13.77 -9.79 -3.63
N SER A 332 12.73 -9.36 -2.93
CA SER A 332 12.83 -8.76 -1.58
C SER A 332 13.27 -9.74 -0.46
N LEU A 333 13.57 -10.97 -0.79
CA LEU A 333 14.00 -12.03 0.14
C LEU A 333 15.40 -11.84 0.74
N ILE A 334 16.20 -10.89 0.24
CA ILE A 334 17.55 -10.62 0.77
C ILE A 334 17.55 -10.29 2.27
N HIS A 335 16.52 -9.60 2.76
CA HIS A 335 16.41 -9.25 4.18
C HIS A 335 16.14 -10.46 5.08
N ILE A 336 15.70 -11.56 4.50
CA ILE A 336 15.43 -12.83 5.18
C ILE A 336 16.65 -13.75 5.08
N SER A 337 17.31 -13.78 3.91
CA SER A 337 18.43 -14.66 3.62
C SER A 337 19.78 -14.17 4.17
N GLU A 338 19.93 -12.87 4.43
CA GLU A 338 21.17 -12.29 4.96
C GLU A 338 20.90 -11.33 6.15
N PRO A 339 20.36 -11.82 7.29
CA PRO A 339 20.02 -10.95 8.43
C PRO A 339 21.24 -10.35 9.15
N THR A 340 22.46 -10.77 8.83
CA THR A 340 23.67 -10.45 9.60
C THR A 340 24.76 -9.70 8.85
N ARG A 341 24.50 -9.23 7.63
CA ARG A 341 25.51 -8.41 6.93
C ARG A 341 25.58 -7.03 7.57
N PRO A 342 26.67 -6.67 8.30
CA PRO A 342 26.86 -5.31 8.78
C PRO A 342 27.07 -4.39 7.58
N TYR A 343 26.35 -3.27 7.55
CA TYR A 343 26.50 -2.23 6.55
C TYR A 343 27.82 -1.48 6.71
#